data_fe125431cc5789ba531a9b2f8bb1daf1
#
_entry.id   fe125431cc5789ba531a9b2f8bb1daf1
#
_cell.length_a   1.000
_cell.length_b   1.000
_cell.length_c   1.000
_cell.angle_alpha   90.00
_cell.angle_beta   90.00
_cell.angle_gamma   90.00
#
_symmetry.space_group_name_H-M   'P 1'
#
loop_
_entity.id
_entity.type
_entity.pdbx_description
1 polymer ?
#
loop_
_entity_poly.entity_id
_entity_poly.type
_entity_poly.pdbx_seq_one_letter_code
_entity_poly.pdbx_strand_id
1 'polypeptide(L)'
;AGTSLFLREGGIYMKKKIAALCAALCVMSLAAGCGKKEDVLDKNDPVTITVWNYYNGAQLDSFNELVEKFNSTVGKEKGIKVEAASQGSVDDLQKNVMDSINGIAGAEEMPNIFAAYADTAYEIDQMGKLANLRDYFTEDELNEYVSGYIEEGCFNGSSELKILPIAKSTEVLFLNATDWEKFSEASGAELSDLYTYEGVTATAQKYYEWTDSLTPEENDGKAFMGRDAMANYFVIGFRQHGKEIFEVGNDGSVKLNFDEDIVRKLWDNYYVPYVKGYFTLLGRFGSDDVKTGTTIAFIGSSSGASFFPKEVSLSDTETYPIESVIIPCPVFEGEEVSVQQGAGMAVTKASKREELASAEFLKWFTESEQNVEFSVESGYLPVKKAANDEEVINQYIDQADDTLKKTLKAGIETVSTRELYTSSAFAQGWDARQILTYSLSDRAREDRQEIEESLASGTSYEDALAPYLTDEYFENWYEETKAELEDCIK
;
A
#
# COMPACT_ATOMS: atom_id res chain seq x y z
N ALA A 1 56.54 57.39 61.65
CA ALA A 1 56.08 57.48 60.29
C ALA A 1 56.55 56.22 59.48
N GLY A 2 55.78 55.14 59.54
CA GLY A 2 56.25 53.97 58.76
C GLY A 2 55.45 52.69 59.02
N THR A 3 54.17 52.74 59.36
CA THR A 3 53.40 51.51 59.67
C THR A 3 51.96 51.45 59.06
N SER A 4 51.66 52.36 58.10
CA SER A 4 50.27 52.40 57.58
C SER A 4 50.16 52.04 56.07
N LEU A 5 51.27 51.66 55.37
CA LEU A 5 51.22 51.37 53.95
C LEU A 5 51.14 49.84 53.61
N PHE A 6 51.54 48.98 54.54
CA PHE A 6 51.56 47.53 54.28
C PHE A 6 50.22 46.81 54.48
N LEU A 7 49.21 47.41 55.17
CA LEU A 7 47.90 46.79 55.37
C LEU A 7 46.89 47.10 54.25
N ARG A 8 47.22 47.98 53.28
CA ARG A 8 46.30 48.35 52.18
C ARG A 8 46.50 47.52 50.92
N GLU A 9 47.66 46.98 50.66
CA GLU A 9 47.93 46.13 49.48
C GLU A 9 47.48 44.70 49.70
N GLY A 10 47.58 44.12 50.90
CA GLY A 10 47.08 42.74 51.15
C GLY A 10 45.57 42.60 51.02
N GLY A 11 44.79 43.63 51.37
CA GLY A 11 43.33 43.63 51.27
C GLY A 11 42.81 43.71 49.84
N ILE A 12 43.55 44.37 48.94
CA ILE A 12 43.21 44.51 47.53
C ILE A 12 43.55 43.21 46.76
N TYR A 13 44.65 42.55 47.13
CA TYR A 13 45.08 41.29 46.52
C TYR A 13 44.13 40.12 46.91
N MET A 14 43.67 40.12 48.18
CA MET A 14 42.72 39.09 48.66
C MET A 14 41.31 39.29 48.07
N LYS A 15 40.83 40.52 47.92
CA LYS A 15 39.58 40.86 47.25
C LYS A 15 39.61 40.53 45.75
N LYS A 16 40.74 40.72 45.05
CA LYS A 16 40.91 40.31 43.65
C LYS A 16 40.96 38.80 43.48
N LYS A 17 41.55 38.04 44.40
CA LYS A 17 41.53 36.55 44.36
C LYS A 17 40.17 35.99 44.69
N ILE A 18 39.39 36.57 45.64
CA ILE A 18 38.02 36.17 45.96
C ILE A 18 37.08 36.51 44.77
N ALA A 19 37.24 37.70 44.17
CA ALA A 19 36.48 38.08 42.99
C ALA A 19 36.79 37.17 41.74
N ALA A 20 38.04 36.77 41.56
CA ALA A 20 38.44 35.83 40.53
C ALA A 20 37.94 34.40 40.81
N LEU A 21 37.89 33.95 42.08
CA LEU A 21 37.36 32.67 42.45
C LEU A 21 35.82 32.62 42.33
N CYS A 22 35.10 33.69 42.66
CA CYS A 22 33.66 33.83 42.47
C CYS A 22 33.31 33.93 40.97
N ALA A 23 34.12 34.63 40.15
CA ALA A 23 33.93 34.67 38.69
C ALA A 23 34.20 33.30 38.05
N ALA A 24 35.20 32.55 38.49
CA ALA A 24 35.46 31.17 38.01
C ALA A 24 34.36 30.18 38.44
N LEU A 25 33.79 30.31 39.64
CA LEU A 25 32.64 29.54 40.11
C LEU A 25 31.34 29.90 39.35
N CYS A 26 31.13 31.18 39.00
CA CYS A 26 29.99 31.59 38.17
C CYS A 26 30.12 31.13 36.70
N VAL A 27 31.34 31.07 36.16
CA VAL A 27 31.59 30.53 34.80
C VAL A 27 31.46 29.01 34.76
N MET A 28 31.84 28.30 35.85
CA MET A 28 31.62 26.85 35.95
C MET A 28 30.14 26.49 36.20
N SER A 29 29.36 27.33 36.86
CA SER A 29 27.92 27.13 37.03
C SER A 29 27.12 27.49 35.78
N LEU A 30 27.65 28.31 34.85
CA LEU A 30 27.06 28.59 33.54
C LEU A 30 27.45 27.54 32.48
N ALA A 31 28.53 26.79 32.67
CA ALA A 31 28.92 25.70 31.79
C ALA A 31 28.30 24.33 32.16
N ALA A 32 27.70 24.24 33.38
CA ALA A 32 26.97 23.02 33.79
C ALA A 32 25.46 23.07 33.51
N GLY A 33 24.97 24.12 32.83
CA GLY A 33 23.56 24.40 32.64
C GLY A 33 23.07 24.41 31.19
N CYS A 34 23.74 23.73 30.26
CA CYS A 34 23.22 23.48 28.91
C CYS A 34 23.80 22.17 28.34
N GLY A 35 23.71 21.13 29.07
CA GLY A 35 23.76 19.76 28.52
C GLY A 35 22.35 19.44 28.01
N LYS A 36 22.18 19.37 26.70
CA LYS A 36 20.97 19.01 26.01
C LYS A 36 20.32 17.78 26.63
N LYS A 37 19.33 17.97 27.50
CA LYS A 37 18.41 16.92 27.96
C LYS A 37 17.31 16.65 26.93
N GLU A 38 17.24 17.46 25.86
CA GLU A 38 16.14 17.42 24.91
C GLU A 38 16.18 16.27 23.89
N ASP A 39 17.34 15.63 23.71
CA ASP A 39 17.54 14.61 22.66
C ASP A 39 17.50 13.16 23.19
N VAL A 40 17.19 12.92 24.47
CA VAL A 40 17.24 11.59 25.10
C VAL A 40 15.88 11.18 25.63
N LEU A 41 15.48 9.94 25.35
CA LEU A 41 14.28 9.33 25.92
C LEU A 41 14.49 9.09 27.43
N ASP A 42 13.51 9.44 28.24
CA ASP A 42 13.54 9.27 29.70
C ASP A 42 12.19 8.75 30.20
N LYS A 43 12.20 7.58 30.84
CA LYS A 43 11.00 6.95 31.41
C LYS A 43 10.29 7.80 32.47
N ASN A 44 10.99 8.74 33.10
CA ASN A 44 10.43 9.62 34.14
C ASN A 44 9.86 10.93 33.56
N ASP A 45 10.14 11.18 32.28
CA ASP A 45 9.63 12.30 31.51
C ASP A 45 9.22 11.79 30.12
N PRO A 46 8.08 11.07 30.02
CA PRO A 46 7.70 10.42 28.77
C PRO A 46 7.32 11.42 27.69
N VAL A 47 7.67 11.09 26.44
CA VAL A 47 7.20 11.79 25.23
C VAL A 47 5.98 11.07 24.67
N THR A 48 4.94 11.83 24.31
CA THR A 48 3.79 11.30 23.58
C THR A 48 3.97 11.57 22.10
N ILE A 49 3.79 10.53 21.28
CA ILE A 49 3.78 10.61 19.82
C ILE A 49 2.41 10.17 19.31
N THR A 50 1.95 10.81 18.24
CA THR A 50 0.67 10.54 17.60
C THR A 50 0.88 9.80 16.28
N VAL A 51 0.02 8.81 15.99
CA VAL A 51 0.06 8.00 14.78
C VAL A 51 -1.29 8.05 14.08
N TRP A 52 -1.32 8.48 12.82
CA TRP A 52 -2.50 8.41 11.97
C TRP A 52 -2.40 7.28 10.96
N ASN A 53 -3.44 6.48 10.89
CA ASN A 53 -3.57 5.38 9.95
C ASN A 53 -4.95 5.38 9.27
N TYR A 54 -5.18 4.46 8.33
CA TYR A 54 -6.45 4.25 7.63
C TYR A 54 -7.04 2.86 7.89
N TYR A 55 -6.51 2.15 8.88
CA TYR A 55 -6.98 0.80 9.21
C TYR A 55 -8.42 0.85 9.73
N ASN A 56 -9.16 -0.23 9.46
CA ASN A 56 -10.52 -0.42 9.96
C ASN A 56 -10.75 -1.92 10.25
N GLY A 57 -11.85 -2.24 10.96
CA GLY A 57 -12.18 -3.61 11.34
C GLY A 57 -11.01 -4.32 12.04
N ALA A 58 -10.76 -5.58 11.69
CA ALA A 58 -9.71 -6.40 12.29
C ALA A 58 -8.30 -5.79 12.19
N GLN A 59 -8.00 -5.07 11.10
CA GLN A 59 -6.71 -4.40 10.95
C GLN A 59 -6.51 -3.30 12.00
N LEU A 60 -7.56 -2.52 12.28
CA LEU A 60 -7.51 -1.48 13.30
C LEU A 60 -7.43 -2.07 14.69
N ASP A 61 -8.19 -3.13 14.97
CA ASP A 61 -8.18 -3.79 16.26
C ASP A 61 -6.78 -4.34 16.58
N SER A 62 -6.19 -5.08 15.64
CA SER A 62 -4.82 -5.62 15.77
C SER A 62 -3.77 -4.52 15.92
N PHE A 63 -3.87 -3.44 15.15
CA PHE A 63 -2.94 -2.31 15.27
C PHE A 63 -3.02 -1.67 16.66
N ASN A 64 -4.23 -1.44 17.18
CA ASN A 64 -4.45 -0.86 18.50
C ASN A 64 -3.97 -1.77 19.64
N GLU A 65 -4.16 -3.09 19.54
CA GLU A 65 -3.64 -4.06 20.51
C GLU A 65 -2.11 -4.02 20.57
N LEU A 66 -1.44 -3.92 19.42
CA LEU A 66 0.03 -3.74 19.37
C LEU A 66 0.47 -2.40 19.94
N VAL A 67 -0.26 -1.32 19.71
CA VAL A 67 0.02 -0.01 20.35
C VAL A 67 -0.09 -0.12 21.87
N GLU A 68 -1.11 -0.77 22.41
CA GLU A 68 -1.26 -1.00 23.85
C GLU A 68 -0.14 -1.89 24.40
N LYS A 69 0.25 -2.95 23.68
CA LYS A 69 1.39 -3.82 24.00
C LYS A 69 2.69 -3.00 24.09
N PHE A 70 2.95 -2.13 23.10
CA PHE A 70 4.11 -1.24 23.13
C PHE A 70 4.06 -0.30 24.33
N ASN A 71 2.96 0.40 24.55
CA ASN A 71 2.80 1.37 25.64
C ASN A 71 2.96 0.75 27.03
N SER A 72 2.54 -0.51 27.20
CA SER A 72 2.66 -1.23 28.48
C SER A 72 4.04 -1.86 28.72
N THR A 73 4.86 -2.03 27.69
CA THR A 73 6.15 -2.70 27.73
C THR A 73 7.29 -1.76 27.35
N VAL A 74 7.81 -1.85 26.14
CA VAL A 74 8.98 -1.10 25.66
C VAL A 74 8.77 0.41 25.72
N GLY A 75 7.57 0.89 25.39
CA GLY A 75 7.24 2.32 25.48
C GLY A 75 7.38 2.84 26.92
N LYS A 76 6.84 2.08 27.89
CA LYS A 76 6.98 2.42 29.30
C LYS A 76 8.44 2.42 29.78
N GLU A 77 9.24 1.48 29.33
CA GLU A 77 10.65 1.37 29.69
C GLU A 77 11.49 2.50 29.11
N LYS A 78 11.18 2.94 27.87
CA LYS A 78 11.89 4.00 27.17
C LYS A 78 11.31 5.40 27.41
N GLY A 79 10.16 5.54 28.07
CA GLY A 79 9.48 6.81 28.24
C GLY A 79 8.82 7.31 26.96
N ILE A 80 8.15 6.41 26.23
CA ILE A 80 7.39 6.70 25.01
C ILE A 80 5.95 6.29 25.24
N LYS A 81 5.01 7.18 24.88
CA LYS A 81 3.58 6.88 24.77
C LYS A 81 3.12 7.09 23.33
N VAL A 82 2.48 6.10 22.74
CA VAL A 82 1.89 6.19 21.41
C VAL A 82 0.38 6.37 21.52
N GLU A 83 -0.16 7.35 20.81
CA GLU A 83 -1.60 7.58 20.64
C GLU A 83 -1.92 7.43 19.15
N ALA A 84 -2.69 6.39 18.80
CA ALA A 84 -3.05 6.09 17.43
C ALA A 84 -4.51 6.47 17.13
N ALA A 85 -4.77 6.95 15.92
CA ALA A 85 -6.10 7.25 15.42
C ALA A 85 -6.24 6.85 13.95
N SER A 86 -7.33 6.12 13.65
CA SER A 86 -7.73 5.90 12.26
C SER A 86 -8.38 7.17 11.71
N GLN A 87 -7.99 7.56 10.52
CA GLN A 87 -8.56 8.70 9.80
C GLN A 87 -9.67 8.28 8.81
N GLY A 88 -10.03 6.99 8.80
CA GLY A 88 -11.07 6.44 7.94
C GLY A 88 -10.50 5.75 6.70
N SER A 89 -10.57 6.38 5.55
CA SER A 89 -10.00 5.86 4.29
C SER A 89 -8.60 6.40 4.01
N VAL A 90 -7.93 5.86 2.99
CA VAL A 90 -6.67 6.42 2.47
C VAL A 90 -6.85 7.87 2.03
N ASP A 91 -7.94 8.18 1.31
CA ASP A 91 -8.24 9.53 0.83
C ASP A 91 -8.51 10.51 1.99
N ASP A 92 -9.26 10.07 3.02
CA ASP A 92 -9.51 10.87 4.22
C ASP A 92 -8.21 11.16 4.97
N LEU A 93 -7.33 10.16 5.12
CA LEU A 93 -6.03 10.33 5.76
C LEU A 93 -5.17 11.34 4.99
N GLN A 94 -5.05 11.18 3.67
CA GLN A 94 -4.29 12.09 2.83
C GLN A 94 -4.82 13.52 2.95
N LYS A 95 -6.14 13.68 2.84
CA LYS A 95 -6.80 14.98 2.99
C LYS A 95 -6.48 15.61 4.35
N ASN A 96 -6.65 14.86 5.44
CA ASN A 96 -6.43 15.38 6.80
C ASN A 96 -4.97 15.77 7.02
N VAL A 97 -4.01 15.01 6.50
CA VAL A 97 -2.58 15.37 6.55
C VAL A 97 -2.32 16.66 5.78
N MET A 98 -2.85 16.79 4.55
CA MET A 98 -2.67 17.99 3.74
C MET A 98 -3.36 19.21 4.35
N ASP A 99 -4.56 19.06 4.91
CA ASP A 99 -5.27 20.13 5.61
C ASP A 99 -4.46 20.62 6.83
N SER A 100 -3.87 19.70 7.58
CA SER A 100 -2.99 20.02 8.70
C SER A 100 -1.73 20.78 8.26
N ILE A 101 -1.03 20.30 7.22
CA ILE A 101 0.18 20.95 6.67
C ILE A 101 -0.12 22.37 6.20
N ASN A 102 -1.26 22.56 5.53
CA ASN A 102 -1.68 23.82 4.96
C ASN A 102 -2.34 24.78 6.00
N GLY A 103 -2.48 24.33 7.24
CA GLY A 103 -3.06 25.15 8.32
C GLY A 103 -4.53 25.51 8.07
N ILE A 104 -5.30 24.62 7.48
CA ILE A 104 -6.72 24.82 7.21
C ILE A 104 -7.45 25.00 8.55
N ALA A 105 -8.35 25.97 8.62
CA ALA A 105 -9.10 26.25 9.85
C ALA A 105 -9.91 25.02 10.30
N GLY A 106 -9.63 24.55 11.53
CA GLY A 106 -10.27 23.36 12.09
C GLY A 106 -9.54 22.04 11.81
N ALA A 107 -8.44 22.05 11.05
CA ALA A 107 -7.58 20.88 10.91
C ALA A 107 -6.86 20.58 12.24
N GLU A 108 -6.64 19.30 12.51
CA GLU A 108 -5.83 18.84 13.64
C GLU A 108 -4.34 19.16 13.41
N GLU A 109 -3.54 19.13 14.47
CA GLU A 109 -2.09 19.24 14.34
C GLU A 109 -1.50 18.02 13.62
N MET A 110 -0.40 18.23 12.88
CA MET A 110 0.31 17.16 12.21
C MET A 110 0.67 16.05 13.20
N PRO A 111 0.37 14.79 12.88
CA PRO A 111 0.83 13.66 13.69
C PRO A 111 2.34 13.49 13.58
N ASN A 112 2.95 12.83 14.56
CA ASN A 112 4.37 12.47 14.50
C ASN A 112 4.65 11.38 13.45
N ILE A 113 3.70 10.46 13.28
CA ILE A 113 3.76 9.38 12.30
C ILE A 113 2.43 9.33 11.54
N PHE A 114 2.48 9.11 10.23
CA PHE A 114 1.27 8.86 9.45
C PHE A 114 1.53 7.85 8.33
N ALA A 115 0.51 7.06 8.02
CA ALA A 115 0.56 6.16 6.88
C ALA A 115 0.48 6.96 5.58
N ALA A 116 1.34 6.68 4.62
CA ALA A 116 1.36 7.33 3.33
C ALA A 116 1.82 6.40 2.21
N TYR A 117 1.23 6.56 1.05
CA TYR A 117 1.80 6.06 -0.19
C TYR A 117 2.94 6.95 -0.66
N ALA A 118 3.79 6.41 -1.52
CA ALA A 118 5.01 7.08 -1.95
C ALA A 118 4.74 8.46 -2.60
N ASP A 119 3.72 8.60 -3.43
CA ASP A 119 3.40 9.86 -4.10
C ASP A 119 2.99 10.96 -3.10
N THR A 120 2.14 10.62 -2.12
CA THR A 120 1.74 11.56 -1.05
C THR A 120 2.93 11.96 -0.18
N ALA A 121 3.75 10.98 0.22
CA ALA A 121 4.95 11.26 1.01
C ALA A 121 5.97 12.08 0.22
N TYR A 122 6.11 11.85 -1.08
CA TYR A 122 6.96 12.66 -1.95
C TYR A 122 6.54 14.14 -1.94
N GLU A 123 5.26 14.42 -2.13
CA GLU A 123 4.72 15.79 -2.10
C GLU A 123 5.02 16.46 -0.76
N ILE A 124 4.80 15.78 0.36
CA ILE A 124 5.06 16.30 1.71
C ILE A 124 6.56 16.49 1.96
N ASP A 125 7.41 15.61 1.41
CA ASP A 125 8.87 15.76 1.49
C ASP A 125 9.36 16.98 0.72
N GLN A 126 8.78 17.29 -0.45
CA GLN A 126 9.09 18.53 -1.18
C GLN A 126 8.76 19.80 -0.37
N MET A 127 7.82 19.73 0.55
CA MET A 127 7.53 20.80 1.52
C MET A 127 8.51 20.83 2.71
N GLY A 128 9.48 19.90 2.74
CA GLY A 128 10.49 19.81 3.80
C GLY A 128 9.95 19.35 5.16
N LYS A 129 8.81 18.63 5.19
CA LYS A 129 8.11 18.24 6.42
C LYS A 129 8.45 16.85 6.94
N LEU A 130 9.18 16.02 6.18
CA LEU A 130 9.53 14.66 6.59
C LEU A 130 10.93 14.56 7.18
N ALA A 131 11.05 13.76 8.24
CA ALA A 131 12.33 13.38 8.81
C ALA A 131 13.05 12.38 7.90
N ASN A 132 14.39 12.34 7.97
CA ASN A 132 15.17 11.28 7.35
C ASN A 132 15.33 10.13 8.33
N LEU A 133 14.70 9.00 8.05
CA LEU A 133 14.73 7.83 8.93
C LEU A 133 16.12 7.19 9.05
N ARG A 134 17.01 7.40 8.07
CA ARG A 134 18.41 6.94 8.20
C ARG A 134 19.21 7.63 9.31
N ASP A 135 18.69 8.72 9.86
CA ASP A 135 19.29 9.36 11.06
C ASP A 135 19.04 8.50 12.32
N TYR A 136 18.09 7.56 12.28
CA TYR A 136 17.61 6.75 13.40
C TYR A 136 17.77 5.24 13.20
N PHE A 137 17.96 4.79 11.96
CA PHE A 137 18.18 3.38 11.60
C PHE A 137 19.60 3.18 11.09
N THR A 138 20.26 2.13 11.53
CA THR A 138 21.53 1.71 10.97
C THR A 138 21.35 1.00 9.63
N GLU A 139 22.39 0.95 8.80
CA GLU A 139 22.36 0.19 7.55
C GLU A 139 22.09 -1.31 7.81
N ASP A 140 22.62 -1.87 8.89
CA ASP A 140 22.37 -3.28 9.23
C ASP A 140 20.90 -3.53 9.56
N GLU A 141 20.25 -2.63 10.31
CA GLU A 141 18.81 -2.70 10.59
C GLU A 141 17.98 -2.58 9.31
N LEU A 142 18.34 -1.66 8.40
CA LEU A 142 17.61 -1.49 7.13
C LEU A 142 17.81 -2.68 6.18
N ASN A 143 18.97 -3.34 6.21
CA ASN A 143 19.25 -4.52 5.40
C ASN A 143 18.44 -5.76 5.81
N GLU A 144 17.81 -5.77 6.98
CA GLU A 144 16.87 -6.82 7.39
C GLU A 144 15.56 -6.79 6.61
N TYR A 145 15.15 -5.62 6.11
CA TYR A 145 13.92 -5.44 5.35
C TYR A 145 14.05 -5.97 3.92
N VAL A 146 12.91 -6.30 3.32
CA VAL A 146 12.85 -6.58 1.87
C VAL A 146 13.31 -5.33 1.13
N SER A 147 14.30 -5.48 0.26
CA SER A 147 15.01 -4.31 -0.34
C SER A 147 14.07 -3.37 -1.12
N GLY A 148 13.17 -3.93 -1.94
CA GLY A 148 12.19 -3.14 -2.69
C GLY A 148 11.27 -2.30 -1.80
N TYR A 149 10.98 -2.75 -0.58
CA TYR A 149 10.18 -1.99 0.38
C TYR A 149 10.91 -0.76 0.93
N ILE A 150 12.22 -0.85 1.11
CA ILE A 150 13.06 0.30 1.52
C ILE A 150 13.28 1.25 0.34
N GLU A 151 13.49 0.72 -0.86
CA GLU A 151 13.71 1.53 -2.07
C GLU A 151 12.52 2.44 -2.38
N GLU A 152 11.29 1.97 -2.17
CA GLU A 152 10.07 2.77 -2.33
C GLU A 152 10.06 4.03 -1.45
N GLY A 153 10.70 3.98 -0.28
CA GLY A 153 10.80 5.10 0.65
C GLY A 153 11.91 6.10 0.33
N CYS A 154 12.69 5.87 -0.73
CA CYS A 154 13.78 6.75 -1.16
C CYS A 154 13.39 7.46 -2.47
N PHE A 155 13.37 8.80 -2.47
CA PHE A 155 12.87 9.59 -3.60
C PHE A 155 14.00 10.17 -4.46
N ASN A 156 13.79 10.26 -5.77
CA ASN A 156 14.69 10.93 -6.72
C ASN A 156 16.14 10.46 -6.63
N GLY A 157 16.38 9.17 -6.39
CA GLY A 157 17.73 8.62 -6.21
C GLY A 157 18.46 9.15 -4.97
N SER A 158 17.75 9.81 -4.05
CA SER A 158 18.30 10.23 -2.76
C SER A 158 18.63 9.04 -1.89
N SER A 159 19.67 9.17 -1.06
CA SER A 159 19.97 8.20 0.00
C SER A 159 19.11 8.37 1.24
N GLU A 160 18.28 9.42 1.32
CA GLU A 160 17.37 9.63 2.47
C GLU A 160 16.19 8.67 2.40
N LEU A 161 15.81 8.12 3.55
CA LEU A 161 14.63 7.27 3.71
C LEU A 161 13.49 8.07 4.34
N LYS A 162 12.38 8.23 3.62
CA LYS A 162 11.24 9.05 4.03
C LYS A 162 10.03 8.24 4.47
N ILE A 163 9.94 6.98 4.05
CA ILE A 163 8.87 6.05 4.41
C ILE A 163 9.51 4.76 4.90
N LEU A 164 9.07 4.27 6.08
CA LEU A 164 9.42 2.92 6.54
C LEU A 164 8.26 1.96 6.25
N PRO A 165 8.51 0.81 5.62
CA PRO A 165 7.48 -0.21 5.48
C PRO A 165 7.17 -0.82 6.86
N ILE A 166 5.88 -0.99 7.19
CA ILE A 166 5.45 -1.71 8.40
C ILE A 166 4.49 -2.86 8.10
N ALA A 167 3.81 -2.80 6.97
CA ALA A 167 2.85 -3.78 6.49
C ALA A 167 2.71 -3.62 4.98
N LYS A 168 2.94 -4.68 4.23
CA LYS A 168 2.89 -4.62 2.77
C LYS A 168 1.89 -5.65 2.25
N SER A 169 1.50 -5.49 1.00
CA SER A 169 0.62 -6.43 0.30
C SER A 169 1.06 -6.58 -1.15
N THR A 170 0.49 -7.57 -1.79
CA THR A 170 0.58 -7.78 -3.24
C THR A 170 -0.82 -8.09 -3.77
N GLU A 171 -0.97 -8.26 -5.07
CA GLU A 171 -2.21 -8.78 -5.63
C GLU A 171 -2.18 -10.29 -5.72
N VAL A 172 -3.33 -10.90 -5.49
CA VAL A 172 -3.58 -12.34 -5.64
C VAL A 172 -4.90 -12.55 -6.39
N LEU A 173 -5.06 -13.72 -6.99
CA LEU A 173 -6.34 -14.15 -7.53
C LEU A 173 -7.08 -14.95 -6.47
N PHE A 174 -8.25 -14.46 -6.06
CA PHE A 174 -9.19 -15.14 -5.19
C PHE A 174 -10.21 -15.88 -6.05
N LEU A 175 -10.49 -17.15 -5.71
CA LEU A 175 -11.38 -18.02 -6.46
C LEU A 175 -12.33 -18.75 -5.54
N ASN A 176 -13.62 -18.73 -5.85
CA ASN A 176 -14.63 -19.60 -5.26
C ASN A 176 -14.38 -21.03 -5.75
N ALA A 177 -13.74 -21.84 -4.94
CA ALA A 177 -13.38 -23.21 -5.26
C ALA A 177 -14.59 -24.11 -5.52
N THR A 178 -15.69 -23.87 -4.79
CA THR A 178 -16.91 -24.68 -4.89
C THR A 178 -17.56 -24.56 -6.27
N ASP A 179 -17.62 -23.37 -6.84
CA ASP A 179 -18.17 -23.19 -8.19
C ASP A 179 -17.13 -23.47 -9.28
N TRP A 180 -15.86 -23.24 -8.98
CA TRP A 180 -14.77 -23.64 -9.85
C TRP A 180 -14.73 -25.15 -10.13
N GLU A 181 -14.90 -25.97 -9.10
CA GLU A 181 -14.91 -27.43 -9.25
C GLU A 181 -16.00 -27.89 -10.24
N LYS A 182 -17.21 -27.35 -10.15
CA LYS A 182 -18.30 -27.65 -11.09
C LYS A 182 -17.94 -27.28 -12.54
N PHE A 183 -17.34 -26.13 -12.71
CA PHE A 183 -16.89 -25.66 -14.02
C PHE A 183 -15.72 -26.47 -14.56
N SER A 184 -14.71 -26.72 -13.74
CA SER A 184 -13.53 -27.52 -14.09
C SER A 184 -13.93 -28.95 -14.52
N GLU A 185 -14.81 -29.62 -13.78
CA GLU A 185 -15.33 -30.94 -14.14
C GLU A 185 -16.08 -30.93 -15.50
N ALA A 186 -16.82 -29.87 -15.79
CA ALA A 186 -17.61 -29.76 -17.01
C ALA A 186 -16.77 -29.36 -18.23
N SER A 187 -15.76 -28.54 -18.07
CA SER A 187 -14.99 -27.91 -19.17
C SER A 187 -13.58 -28.45 -19.35
N GLY A 188 -13.04 -29.16 -18.35
CA GLY A 188 -11.66 -29.56 -18.30
C GLY A 188 -10.66 -28.42 -18.05
N ALA A 189 -11.13 -27.27 -17.54
CA ALA A 189 -10.26 -26.16 -17.15
C ALA A 189 -9.43 -26.54 -15.91
N GLU A 190 -8.17 -26.13 -15.89
CA GLU A 190 -7.22 -26.40 -14.80
C GLU A 190 -6.81 -25.10 -14.11
N LEU A 191 -6.44 -25.15 -12.82
CA LEU A 191 -5.93 -23.98 -12.10
C LEU A 191 -4.69 -23.37 -12.77
N SER A 192 -3.87 -24.20 -13.44
CA SER A 192 -2.71 -23.77 -14.22
C SER A 192 -3.07 -22.78 -15.34
N ASP A 193 -4.30 -22.85 -15.89
CA ASP A 193 -4.77 -21.92 -16.90
C ASP A 193 -4.89 -20.49 -16.36
N LEU A 194 -4.97 -20.31 -15.02
CA LEU A 194 -5.14 -19.01 -14.37
C LEU A 194 -3.83 -18.32 -14.00
N TYR A 195 -2.67 -18.88 -14.33
CA TYR A 195 -1.38 -18.24 -14.00
C TYR A 195 -0.94 -17.17 -15.00
N THR A 196 -1.60 -17.07 -16.16
CA THR A 196 -1.37 -16.01 -17.15
C THR A 196 -2.65 -15.25 -17.46
N TYR A 197 -2.54 -13.96 -17.82
CA TYR A 197 -3.71 -13.16 -18.21
C TYR A 197 -4.39 -13.70 -19.48
N GLU A 198 -3.60 -14.20 -20.42
CA GLU A 198 -4.11 -14.85 -21.62
C GLU A 198 -4.92 -16.12 -21.27
N GLY A 199 -4.41 -16.90 -20.34
CA GLY A 199 -5.11 -18.09 -19.84
C GLY A 199 -6.38 -17.74 -19.07
N VAL A 200 -6.35 -16.69 -18.23
CA VAL A 200 -7.54 -16.18 -17.56
C VAL A 200 -8.61 -15.72 -18.55
N THR A 201 -8.22 -14.98 -19.59
CA THR A 201 -9.13 -14.52 -20.65
C THR A 201 -9.79 -15.70 -21.38
N ALA A 202 -8.99 -16.70 -21.75
CA ALA A 202 -9.50 -17.91 -22.41
C ALA A 202 -10.42 -18.73 -21.47
N THR A 203 -10.07 -18.82 -20.20
CA THR A 203 -10.89 -19.52 -19.19
C THR A 203 -12.20 -18.79 -18.94
N ALA A 204 -12.18 -17.47 -18.88
CA ALA A 204 -13.38 -16.65 -18.71
C ALA A 204 -14.37 -16.80 -19.87
N GLN A 205 -13.87 -16.88 -21.10
CA GLN A 205 -14.70 -17.22 -22.26
C GLN A 205 -15.37 -18.59 -22.10
N LYS A 206 -14.62 -19.63 -21.75
CA LYS A 206 -15.16 -20.97 -21.52
C LYS A 206 -16.21 -20.98 -20.40
N TYR A 207 -15.98 -20.20 -19.34
CA TYR A 207 -16.90 -20.10 -18.23
C TYR A 207 -18.22 -19.43 -18.65
N TYR A 208 -18.13 -18.33 -19.41
CA TYR A 208 -19.30 -17.66 -19.96
C TYR A 208 -20.10 -18.59 -20.87
N GLU A 209 -19.45 -19.25 -21.83
CA GLU A 209 -20.09 -20.21 -22.75
C GLU A 209 -20.72 -21.39 -22.01
N TRP A 210 -20.05 -21.91 -20.98
CA TRP A 210 -20.59 -22.98 -20.17
C TRP A 210 -21.84 -22.54 -19.37
N THR A 211 -21.79 -21.41 -18.72
CA THR A 211 -22.94 -20.89 -17.94
C THR A 211 -24.11 -20.52 -18.85
N ASP A 212 -23.85 -19.94 -20.03
CA ASP A 212 -24.85 -19.67 -21.06
C ASP A 212 -25.58 -20.97 -21.50
N SER A 213 -24.84 -22.07 -21.64
CA SER A 213 -25.43 -23.37 -22.00
C SER A 213 -26.34 -23.98 -20.94
N LEU A 214 -26.35 -23.46 -19.72
CA LEU A 214 -27.18 -23.95 -18.61
C LEU A 214 -28.60 -23.34 -18.61
N THR A 215 -28.82 -22.32 -19.41
CA THR A 215 -30.10 -21.62 -19.54
C THR A 215 -30.64 -21.72 -20.97
N PRO A 216 -31.93 -21.56 -21.21
CA PRO A 216 -32.48 -21.54 -22.57
C PRO A 216 -32.29 -20.19 -23.29
N GLU A 217 -31.99 -19.13 -22.57
CA GLU A 217 -31.67 -17.79 -23.10
C GLU A 217 -30.27 -17.83 -23.71
N GLU A 218 -30.08 -17.17 -24.86
CA GLU A 218 -28.80 -17.07 -25.53
C GLU A 218 -28.06 -15.82 -25.09
N ASN A 219 -26.75 -15.91 -24.86
CA ASN A 219 -25.86 -14.83 -24.49
C ASN A 219 -26.13 -14.22 -23.10
N ASP A 220 -26.63 -15.04 -22.17
CA ASP A 220 -26.84 -14.70 -20.76
C ASP A 220 -25.79 -15.34 -19.82
N GLY A 221 -24.67 -15.78 -20.38
CA GLY A 221 -23.56 -16.37 -19.63
C GLY A 221 -23.05 -15.44 -18.52
N LYS A 222 -22.53 -16.04 -17.44
CA LYS A 222 -22.00 -15.30 -16.31
C LYS A 222 -20.55 -14.86 -16.53
N ALA A 223 -20.21 -13.71 -16.00
CA ALA A 223 -18.84 -13.26 -15.91
C ALA A 223 -18.01 -14.15 -14.97
N PHE A 224 -16.76 -14.40 -15.33
CA PHE A 224 -15.83 -15.22 -14.56
C PHE A 224 -15.25 -14.44 -13.39
N MET A 225 -14.74 -13.22 -13.65
CA MET A 225 -14.01 -12.46 -12.65
C MET A 225 -14.17 -10.95 -12.78
N GLY A 226 -13.83 -10.26 -11.67
CA GLY A 226 -13.55 -8.84 -11.60
C GLY A 226 -12.10 -8.55 -11.22
N ARG A 227 -11.70 -7.28 -11.34
CA ARG A 227 -10.41 -6.80 -10.91
C ARG A 227 -10.54 -5.50 -10.15
N ASP A 228 -9.92 -5.39 -8.98
CA ASP A 228 -9.92 -4.17 -8.18
C ASP A 228 -8.92 -3.15 -8.78
N ALA A 229 -7.80 -2.94 -8.30
CA ALA A 229 -6.85 -1.87 -8.61
C ALA A 229 -6.34 -1.83 -10.07
N MET A 230 -7.07 -1.18 -10.99
CA MET A 230 -6.71 -1.08 -12.42
C MET A 230 -5.38 -0.39 -12.69
N ALA A 231 -4.98 0.62 -11.91
CA ALA A 231 -3.66 1.24 -12.11
C ALA A 231 -2.51 0.22 -11.98
N ASN A 232 -2.64 -0.74 -11.06
CA ASN A 232 -1.63 -1.80 -10.92
C ASN A 232 -1.55 -2.68 -12.16
N TYR A 233 -2.68 -2.94 -12.83
CA TYR A 233 -2.70 -3.71 -14.07
C TYR A 233 -1.83 -3.09 -15.16
N PHE A 234 -1.90 -1.76 -15.32
CA PHE A 234 -1.04 -1.01 -16.23
C PHE A 234 0.41 -1.02 -15.78
N VAL A 235 0.68 -0.60 -14.55
CA VAL A 235 2.04 -0.46 -14.02
C VAL A 235 2.81 -1.78 -14.07
N ILE A 236 2.18 -2.86 -13.63
CA ILE A 236 2.79 -4.18 -13.62
C ILE A 236 2.83 -4.81 -15.01
N GLY A 237 1.78 -4.65 -15.82
CA GLY A 237 1.77 -5.11 -17.19
C GLY A 237 2.91 -4.52 -18.03
N PHE A 238 3.18 -3.23 -17.88
CA PHE A 238 4.34 -2.58 -18.52
C PHE A 238 5.66 -3.16 -18.02
N ARG A 239 5.80 -3.33 -16.69
CA ARG A 239 7.03 -3.87 -16.11
C ARG A 239 7.29 -5.31 -16.55
N GLN A 240 6.26 -6.15 -16.66
CA GLN A 240 6.35 -7.51 -17.19
C GLN A 240 6.80 -7.55 -18.66
N HIS A 241 6.61 -6.47 -19.41
CA HIS A 241 7.13 -6.29 -20.78
C HIS A 241 8.45 -5.51 -20.82
N GLY A 242 9.15 -5.39 -19.69
CA GLY A 242 10.47 -4.76 -19.59
C GLY A 242 10.47 -3.23 -19.73
N LYS A 243 9.33 -2.56 -19.51
CA LYS A 243 9.20 -1.09 -19.57
C LYS A 243 8.56 -0.55 -18.30
N GLU A 244 8.78 0.74 -18.06
CA GLU A 244 8.07 1.52 -17.04
C GLU A 244 7.18 2.54 -17.73
N ILE A 245 5.95 2.73 -17.24
CA ILE A 245 5.05 3.75 -17.78
C ILE A 245 5.63 5.14 -17.53
N PHE A 246 6.12 5.38 -16.32
CA PHE A 246 6.73 6.64 -15.90
C PHE A 246 8.20 6.41 -15.57
N GLU A 247 9.10 6.95 -16.38
CA GLU A 247 10.52 7.03 -16.05
C GLU A 247 10.77 8.32 -15.27
N VAL A 248 11.11 8.20 -13.99
CA VAL A 248 11.34 9.33 -13.09
C VAL A 248 12.85 9.59 -12.98
N GLY A 249 13.27 10.78 -13.38
CA GLY A 249 14.67 11.21 -13.27
C GLY A 249 15.05 11.64 -11.85
N ASN A 250 16.35 11.64 -11.55
CA ASN A 250 16.87 12.08 -10.25
C ASN A 250 16.58 13.58 -9.96
N ASP A 251 16.24 14.35 -10.97
CA ASP A 251 15.82 15.75 -10.87
C ASP A 251 14.29 15.91 -10.70
N GLY A 252 13.55 14.80 -10.58
CA GLY A 252 12.10 14.79 -10.49
C GLY A 252 11.39 14.93 -11.85
N SER A 253 12.13 15.00 -12.96
CA SER A 253 11.52 14.99 -14.29
C SER A 253 10.86 13.65 -14.58
N VAL A 254 9.75 13.67 -15.31
CA VAL A 254 8.98 12.46 -15.64
C VAL A 254 8.88 12.34 -17.16
N LYS A 255 9.18 11.15 -17.67
CA LYS A 255 8.97 10.81 -19.07
C LYS A 255 7.90 9.72 -19.15
N LEU A 256 6.84 9.96 -19.91
CA LEU A 256 5.81 9.00 -20.21
C LEU A 256 6.25 8.03 -21.31
N ASN A 257 6.12 6.73 -21.06
CA ASN A 257 6.33 5.66 -22.03
C ASN A 257 5.03 4.86 -22.19
N PHE A 258 3.98 5.48 -22.66
CA PHE A 258 2.71 4.81 -22.90
C PHE A 258 2.76 4.09 -24.25
N ASP A 259 3.37 2.90 -24.25
CA ASP A 259 3.67 2.08 -25.44
C ASP A 259 2.40 1.40 -25.96
N GLU A 260 2.09 1.66 -27.25
CA GLU A 260 0.85 1.22 -27.88
C GLU A 260 0.74 -0.31 -27.95
N ASP A 261 1.83 -1.03 -28.26
CA ASP A 261 1.82 -2.50 -28.37
C ASP A 261 1.55 -3.17 -27.02
N ILE A 262 2.11 -2.61 -25.94
CA ILE A 262 1.85 -3.08 -24.58
C ILE A 262 0.40 -2.76 -24.19
N VAL A 263 -0.04 -1.52 -24.40
CA VAL A 263 -1.42 -1.11 -24.08
C VAL A 263 -2.44 -1.95 -24.84
N ARG A 264 -2.15 -2.32 -26.10
CA ARG A 264 -3.01 -3.21 -26.88
C ARG A 264 -3.15 -4.60 -26.25
N LYS A 265 -2.06 -5.17 -25.71
CA LYS A 265 -2.15 -6.45 -24.98
C LYS A 265 -2.98 -6.32 -23.69
N LEU A 266 -2.83 -5.22 -22.96
CA LEU A 266 -3.65 -4.96 -21.79
C LEU A 266 -5.12 -4.80 -22.17
N TRP A 267 -5.42 -4.08 -23.23
CA TRP A 267 -6.76 -3.92 -23.78
C TRP A 267 -7.40 -5.26 -24.16
N ASP A 268 -6.69 -6.09 -24.90
CA ASP A 268 -7.17 -7.39 -25.38
C ASP A 268 -7.45 -8.37 -24.22
N ASN A 269 -6.79 -8.21 -23.07
CA ASN A 269 -6.93 -9.08 -21.90
C ASN A 269 -7.76 -8.48 -20.76
N TYR A 270 -8.32 -7.29 -20.93
CA TYR A 270 -9.25 -6.71 -19.96
C TYR A 270 -10.49 -6.10 -20.62
N TYR A 271 -10.32 -5.12 -21.51
CA TYR A 271 -11.45 -4.46 -22.16
C TYR A 271 -12.27 -5.41 -23.01
N VAL A 272 -11.61 -6.15 -23.91
CA VAL A 272 -12.28 -7.08 -24.82
C VAL A 272 -13.09 -8.15 -24.06
N PRO A 273 -12.54 -8.87 -23.07
CA PRO A 273 -13.34 -9.80 -22.29
C PRO A 273 -14.41 -9.12 -21.44
N TYR A 274 -14.21 -7.87 -20.99
CA TYR A 274 -15.21 -7.13 -20.24
C TYR A 274 -16.45 -6.80 -21.09
N VAL A 275 -16.26 -6.20 -22.26
CA VAL A 275 -17.39 -5.85 -23.14
C VAL A 275 -18.11 -7.08 -23.68
N LYS A 276 -17.42 -8.22 -23.81
CA LYS A 276 -18.02 -9.52 -24.13
C LYS A 276 -18.82 -10.15 -22.98
N GLY A 277 -18.74 -9.58 -21.76
CA GLY A 277 -19.41 -10.11 -20.58
C GLY A 277 -18.67 -11.22 -19.85
N TYR A 278 -17.40 -11.47 -20.21
CA TYR A 278 -16.58 -12.48 -19.54
C TYR A 278 -16.00 -11.98 -18.21
N PHE A 279 -15.81 -10.66 -18.08
CA PHE A 279 -15.39 -9.96 -16.88
C PHE A 279 -16.48 -8.96 -16.47
N THR A 280 -16.55 -8.67 -15.17
CA THR A 280 -17.39 -7.58 -14.64
C THR A 280 -16.89 -7.15 -13.27
N LEU A 281 -17.21 -5.93 -12.90
CA LEU A 281 -17.05 -5.40 -11.54
C LEU A 281 -18.24 -4.48 -11.26
N LEU A 282 -19.26 -5.00 -10.57
CA LEU A 282 -20.48 -4.27 -10.21
C LEU A 282 -20.44 -3.75 -8.78
N GLY A 283 -19.85 -4.52 -7.86
CA GLY A 283 -19.60 -4.12 -6.49
C GLY A 283 -18.49 -3.06 -6.36
N ARG A 284 -18.30 -2.59 -5.15
CA ARG A 284 -17.16 -1.73 -4.84
C ARG A 284 -15.83 -2.49 -4.97
N PHE A 285 -15.86 -3.78 -4.61
CA PHE A 285 -14.74 -4.70 -4.69
C PHE A 285 -15.19 -6.02 -5.31
N GLY A 286 -14.27 -6.76 -5.91
CA GLY A 286 -14.56 -8.07 -6.49
C GLY A 286 -15.12 -9.09 -5.49
N SER A 287 -14.79 -8.97 -4.20
CA SER A 287 -15.38 -9.78 -3.14
C SER A 287 -16.90 -9.60 -3.00
N ASP A 288 -17.43 -8.41 -3.29
CA ASP A 288 -18.89 -8.16 -3.28
C ASP A 288 -19.57 -8.94 -4.39
N ASP A 289 -18.96 -9.01 -5.57
CA ASP A 289 -19.49 -9.74 -6.73
C ASP A 289 -19.42 -11.26 -6.53
N VAL A 290 -18.37 -11.78 -5.88
CA VAL A 290 -18.31 -13.19 -5.48
C VAL A 290 -19.39 -13.52 -4.44
N LYS A 291 -19.64 -12.62 -3.49
CA LYS A 291 -20.67 -12.80 -2.47
C LYS A 291 -22.09 -12.92 -3.05
N THR A 292 -22.37 -12.21 -4.13
CA THR A 292 -23.67 -12.24 -4.81
C THR A 292 -23.77 -13.32 -5.90
N GLY A 293 -22.67 -14.03 -6.19
CA GLY A 293 -22.60 -15.02 -7.27
C GLY A 293 -22.59 -14.39 -8.67
N THR A 294 -22.29 -13.10 -8.75
CA THR A 294 -22.09 -12.37 -10.02
C THR A 294 -20.85 -12.85 -10.74
N THR A 295 -19.79 -13.09 -9.99
CA THR A 295 -18.53 -13.69 -10.45
C THR A 295 -18.11 -14.83 -9.54
N ILE A 296 -17.15 -15.66 -9.96
CA ILE A 296 -16.54 -16.67 -9.08
C ILE A 296 -15.10 -16.37 -8.71
N ALA A 297 -14.50 -15.34 -9.27
CA ALA A 297 -13.13 -14.95 -9.01
C ALA A 297 -12.96 -13.41 -8.99
N PHE A 298 -11.88 -12.96 -8.38
CA PHE A 298 -11.41 -11.59 -8.55
C PHE A 298 -9.91 -11.49 -8.29
N ILE A 299 -9.29 -10.47 -8.86
CA ILE A 299 -7.93 -10.06 -8.52
C ILE A 299 -8.01 -8.86 -7.59
N GLY A 300 -7.40 -8.97 -6.43
CA GLY A 300 -7.38 -7.92 -5.42
C GLY A 300 -6.19 -8.03 -4.48
N SER A 301 -6.12 -7.09 -3.53
CA SER A 301 -5.04 -7.06 -2.54
C SER A 301 -5.07 -8.28 -1.63
N SER A 302 -3.91 -8.85 -1.32
CA SER A 302 -3.76 -9.88 -0.29
C SER A 302 -4.28 -9.42 1.08
N SER A 303 -4.20 -8.12 1.40
CA SER A 303 -4.78 -7.56 2.63
C SER A 303 -6.31 -7.59 2.68
N GLY A 304 -6.97 -7.94 1.57
CA GLY A 304 -8.42 -8.12 1.47
C GLY A 304 -8.93 -9.52 1.86
N ALA A 305 -8.07 -10.42 2.31
CA ALA A 305 -8.41 -11.82 2.60
C ALA A 305 -9.64 -11.99 3.51
N SER A 306 -9.79 -11.15 4.53
CA SER A 306 -10.91 -11.19 5.47
C SER A 306 -12.27 -10.82 4.86
N PHE A 307 -12.26 -10.22 3.67
CA PHE A 307 -13.48 -9.83 2.94
C PHE A 307 -13.94 -10.89 1.94
N PHE A 308 -13.15 -11.95 1.71
CA PHE A 308 -13.61 -13.06 0.87
C PHE A 308 -14.81 -13.73 1.53
N PRO A 309 -15.94 -13.89 0.81
CA PRO A 309 -17.17 -14.42 1.41
C PRO A 309 -17.05 -15.89 1.77
N LYS A 310 -17.71 -16.30 2.86
CA LYS A 310 -17.81 -17.71 3.27
C LYS A 310 -19.02 -18.41 2.64
N GLU A 311 -19.89 -17.65 2.03
CA GLU A 311 -21.10 -18.13 1.34
C GLU A 311 -21.45 -17.19 0.18
N VAL A 312 -22.10 -17.75 -0.81
CA VAL A 312 -22.76 -16.98 -1.88
C VAL A 312 -24.22 -16.77 -1.48
N SER A 313 -24.70 -15.55 -1.61
CA SER A 313 -26.08 -15.15 -1.35
C SER A 313 -26.75 -14.77 -2.66
N LEU A 314 -27.50 -15.69 -3.26
CA LEU A 314 -28.24 -15.45 -4.51
C LEU A 314 -29.52 -14.63 -4.25
N SER A 315 -30.09 -14.74 -3.04
CA SER A 315 -31.24 -13.96 -2.57
C SER A 315 -31.27 -13.96 -1.05
N ASP A 316 -32.23 -13.27 -0.44
CA ASP A 316 -32.44 -13.27 1.03
C ASP A 316 -32.74 -14.67 1.62
N THR A 317 -33.09 -15.62 0.78
CA THR A 317 -33.50 -16.98 1.19
C THR A 317 -32.69 -18.10 0.55
N GLU A 318 -31.80 -17.77 -0.35
CA GLU A 318 -30.97 -18.74 -1.09
C GLU A 318 -29.50 -18.42 -0.94
N THR A 319 -28.85 -19.17 -0.05
CA THR A 319 -27.40 -19.07 0.19
C THR A 319 -26.77 -20.46 0.17
N TYR A 320 -25.48 -20.53 -0.16
CA TYR A 320 -24.70 -21.75 -0.05
C TYR A 320 -23.26 -21.45 0.35
N PRO A 321 -22.63 -22.31 1.19
CA PRO A 321 -21.27 -22.13 1.62
C PRO A 321 -20.29 -22.36 0.45
N ILE A 322 -19.19 -21.62 0.49
CA ILE A 322 -18.10 -21.76 -0.49
C ILE A 322 -16.74 -21.91 0.20
N GLU A 323 -15.85 -22.57 -0.48
CA GLU A 323 -14.44 -22.65 -0.13
C GLU A 323 -13.63 -21.74 -1.05
N SER A 324 -12.44 -21.33 -0.59
CA SER A 324 -11.52 -20.48 -1.36
C SER A 324 -10.35 -21.27 -1.93
N VAL A 325 -9.90 -20.87 -3.11
CA VAL A 325 -8.55 -21.10 -3.65
C VAL A 325 -7.92 -19.73 -3.88
N ILE A 326 -6.68 -19.57 -3.43
CA ILE A 326 -5.92 -18.33 -3.59
C ILE A 326 -4.62 -18.68 -4.30
N ILE A 327 -4.34 -18.01 -5.39
CA ILE A 327 -3.10 -18.17 -6.16
C ILE A 327 -2.43 -16.80 -6.39
N PRO A 328 -1.11 -16.76 -6.65
CA PRO A 328 -0.44 -15.55 -7.08
C PRO A 328 -1.16 -14.87 -8.26
N CYS A 329 -1.11 -13.54 -8.30
CA CYS A 329 -1.71 -12.78 -9.41
C CYS A 329 -1.19 -13.29 -10.75
N PRO A 330 -2.06 -13.42 -11.78
CA PRO A 330 -1.62 -13.78 -13.13
C PRO A 330 -0.55 -12.82 -13.66
N VAL A 331 0.29 -13.32 -14.56
CA VAL A 331 1.30 -12.52 -15.27
C VAL A 331 1.06 -12.59 -16.77
N PHE A 332 1.53 -11.59 -17.53
CA PHE A 332 1.67 -11.72 -18.97
C PHE A 332 2.87 -12.61 -19.30
N GLU A 333 2.91 -13.16 -20.50
CA GLU A 333 4.13 -13.82 -21.01
C GLU A 333 5.27 -12.78 -21.03
N GLY A 334 6.21 -12.92 -20.11
CA GLY A 334 7.32 -11.98 -19.92
C GLY A 334 8.08 -12.21 -18.63
N GLU A 335 8.39 -11.14 -17.92
CA GLU A 335 9.07 -11.21 -16.65
C GLU A 335 8.07 -11.44 -15.50
N GLU A 336 8.44 -12.30 -14.55
CA GLU A 336 7.62 -12.58 -13.37
C GLU A 336 7.73 -11.43 -12.36
N VAL A 337 6.93 -10.40 -12.58
CA VAL A 337 6.84 -9.21 -11.73
C VAL A 337 5.47 -9.16 -11.08
N SER A 338 5.43 -8.82 -9.81
CA SER A 338 4.20 -8.59 -9.05
C SER A 338 4.21 -7.22 -8.38
N VAL A 339 3.03 -6.69 -8.11
CA VAL A 339 2.92 -5.38 -7.47
C VAL A 339 3.38 -5.45 -6.02
N GLN A 340 4.14 -4.45 -5.63
CA GLN A 340 4.41 -4.07 -4.26
C GLN A 340 3.42 -2.96 -3.89
N GLN A 341 2.59 -3.20 -2.87
CA GLN A 341 1.61 -2.21 -2.42
C GLN A 341 1.47 -2.20 -0.89
N GLY A 342 0.63 -1.33 -0.38
CA GLY A 342 0.49 -1.03 1.04
C GLY A 342 1.28 0.22 1.40
N ALA A 343 0.64 1.15 2.11
CA ALA A 343 1.30 2.35 2.60
C ALA A 343 2.42 1.98 3.59
N GLY A 344 3.47 2.79 3.62
CA GLY A 344 4.44 2.79 4.71
C GLY A 344 4.13 3.88 5.72
N MET A 345 5.00 4.06 6.71
CA MET A 345 4.89 5.10 7.72
C MET A 345 5.94 6.19 7.49
N ALA A 346 5.48 7.42 7.31
CA ALA A 346 6.31 8.61 7.27
C ALA A 346 6.39 9.24 8.67
N VAL A 347 7.55 9.82 9.01
CA VAL A 347 7.76 10.54 10.26
C VAL A 347 7.85 12.03 9.96
N THR A 348 7.00 12.82 10.60
CA THR A 348 7.00 14.28 10.48
C THR A 348 8.23 14.86 11.16
N LYS A 349 8.86 15.87 10.57
CA LYS A 349 9.92 16.65 11.22
C LYS A 349 9.41 17.30 12.51
N ALA A 350 10.05 17.00 13.62
CA ALA A 350 9.71 17.48 14.94
C ALA A 350 10.99 17.68 15.78
N SER A 351 10.88 17.66 17.10
CA SER A 351 12.07 17.60 17.96
C SER A 351 12.80 16.27 17.77
N LYS A 352 14.11 16.26 17.95
CA LYS A 352 14.93 15.04 17.84
C LYS A 352 14.42 13.92 18.77
N ARG A 353 13.85 14.30 19.90
CA ARG A 353 13.25 13.37 20.86
C ARG A 353 11.99 12.71 20.32
N GLU A 354 11.11 13.45 19.67
CA GLU A 354 9.89 12.94 19.05
C GLU A 354 10.20 12.08 17.82
N GLU A 355 11.15 12.51 16.98
CA GLU A 355 11.61 11.73 15.83
C GLU A 355 12.24 10.39 16.28
N LEU A 356 13.07 10.41 17.34
CA LEU A 356 13.65 9.21 17.93
C LEU A 356 12.58 8.29 18.51
N ALA A 357 11.61 8.84 19.25
CA ALA A 357 10.50 8.08 19.82
C ALA A 357 9.66 7.41 18.72
N SER A 358 9.43 8.12 17.62
CA SER A 358 8.73 7.60 16.44
C SER A 358 9.50 6.45 15.80
N ALA A 359 10.81 6.60 15.61
CA ALA A 359 11.66 5.55 15.07
C ALA A 359 11.70 4.30 15.97
N GLU A 360 11.77 4.47 17.30
CA GLU A 360 11.76 3.38 18.28
C GLU A 360 10.44 2.57 18.25
N PHE A 361 9.30 3.25 18.10
CA PHE A 361 8.01 2.57 17.90
C PHE A 361 8.00 1.77 16.59
N LEU A 362 8.46 2.37 15.48
CA LEU A 362 8.50 1.70 14.18
C LEU A 362 9.46 0.51 14.17
N LYS A 363 10.63 0.61 14.82
CA LYS A 363 11.57 -0.52 15.00
C LYS A 363 10.88 -1.67 15.73
N TRP A 364 10.25 -1.38 16.86
CA TRP A 364 9.56 -2.40 17.66
C TRP A 364 8.41 -3.04 16.88
N PHE A 365 7.60 -2.26 16.17
CA PHE A 365 6.46 -2.76 15.40
C PHE A 365 6.90 -3.69 14.26
N THR A 366 8.08 -3.47 13.71
CA THR A 366 8.65 -4.25 12.61
C THR A 366 9.58 -5.39 13.07
N GLU A 367 9.75 -5.61 14.37
CA GLU A 367 10.35 -6.86 14.84
C GLU A 367 9.49 -8.06 14.42
N SER A 368 10.14 -9.18 14.11
CA SER A 368 9.46 -10.32 13.46
C SER A 368 8.23 -10.82 14.22
N GLU A 369 8.28 -10.86 15.56
CA GLU A 369 7.16 -11.31 16.38
C GLU A 369 5.92 -10.41 16.18
N GLN A 370 6.04 -9.09 16.41
CA GLN A 370 4.95 -8.14 16.31
C GLN A 370 4.45 -8.01 14.86
N ASN A 371 5.39 -8.01 13.92
CA ASN A 371 5.05 -7.82 12.51
C ASN A 371 4.33 -9.04 11.93
N VAL A 372 4.71 -10.26 12.32
CA VAL A 372 3.99 -11.48 11.94
C VAL A 372 2.63 -11.54 12.65
N GLU A 373 2.54 -11.18 13.94
CA GLU A 373 1.28 -11.07 14.67
C GLU A 373 0.29 -10.17 13.94
N PHE A 374 0.72 -8.95 13.58
CA PHE A 374 -0.10 -8.03 12.78
C PHE A 374 -0.47 -8.61 11.41
N SER A 375 0.46 -9.28 10.72
CA SER A 375 0.22 -9.86 9.39
C SER A 375 -0.82 -10.96 9.41
N VAL A 376 -0.76 -11.86 10.39
CA VAL A 376 -1.71 -12.97 10.54
C VAL A 376 -3.12 -12.49 10.87
N GLU A 377 -3.28 -11.37 11.54
CA GLU A 377 -4.59 -10.82 11.89
C GLU A 377 -5.16 -9.87 10.83
N SER A 378 -4.29 -9.14 10.12
CA SER A 378 -4.68 -8.09 9.19
C SER A 378 -4.72 -8.52 7.71
N GLY A 379 -4.05 -9.62 7.34
CA GLY A 379 -3.86 -10.04 5.95
C GLY A 379 -2.72 -9.31 5.22
N TYR A 380 -2.00 -8.42 5.89
CA TYR A 380 -0.78 -7.82 5.34
C TYR A 380 0.40 -8.80 5.38
N LEU A 381 1.41 -8.54 4.57
CA LEU A 381 2.67 -9.28 4.56
C LEU A 381 3.69 -8.61 5.48
N PRO A 382 4.52 -9.40 6.19
CA PRO A 382 5.60 -8.85 6.99
C PRO A 382 6.65 -8.15 6.12
N VAL A 383 7.41 -7.24 6.73
CA VAL A 383 8.32 -6.37 5.97
C VAL A 383 9.79 -6.78 6.05
N LYS A 384 10.17 -7.58 7.05
CA LYS A 384 11.54 -8.11 7.15
C LYS A 384 11.67 -9.45 6.41
N LYS A 385 12.84 -9.70 5.82
CA LYS A 385 13.16 -10.93 5.08
C LYS A 385 12.94 -12.19 5.93
N ALA A 386 13.40 -12.16 7.18
CA ALA A 386 13.27 -13.29 8.09
C ALA A 386 11.82 -13.62 8.49
N ALA A 387 10.92 -12.64 8.41
CA ALA A 387 9.50 -12.83 8.71
C ALA A 387 8.69 -13.30 7.48
N ASN A 388 9.21 -13.07 6.26
CA ASN A 388 8.64 -13.57 5.01
C ASN A 388 9.13 -15.01 4.70
N ASP A 389 8.97 -15.87 5.67
CA ASP A 389 9.34 -17.27 5.61
C ASP A 389 8.14 -18.14 6.01
N GLU A 390 7.84 -19.16 5.22
CA GLU A 390 6.66 -20.00 5.45
C GLU A 390 6.74 -20.74 6.79
N GLU A 391 7.94 -21.18 7.22
CA GLU A 391 8.11 -21.86 8.51
C GLU A 391 7.84 -20.91 9.69
N VAL A 392 8.23 -19.64 9.55
CA VAL A 392 7.97 -18.61 10.56
C VAL A 392 6.48 -18.30 10.63
N ILE A 393 5.83 -18.04 9.50
CA ILE A 393 4.40 -17.76 9.44
C ILE A 393 3.58 -18.94 9.99
N ASN A 394 3.92 -20.16 9.65
CA ASN A 394 3.21 -21.37 10.11
C ASN A 394 3.20 -21.52 11.65
N GLN A 395 4.12 -20.90 12.38
CA GLN A 395 4.12 -20.90 13.84
C GLN A 395 2.99 -20.05 14.45
N TYR A 396 2.49 -19.06 13.70
CA TYR A 396 1.47 -18.10 14.15
C TYR A 396 0.10 -18.32 13.49
N ILE A 397 0.07 -19.03 12.35
CA ILE A 397 -1.09 -19.09 11.46
C ILE A 397 -2.18 -20.08 11.92
N ASP A 398 -1.89 -20.97 12.89
CA ASP A 398 -2.81 -22.06 13.28
C ASP A 398 -4.21 -21.57 13.69
N GLN A 399 -4.32 -20.36 14.21
CA GLN A 399 -5.58 -19.75 14.65
C GLN A 399 -6.24 -18.87 13.57
N ALA A 400 -5.56 -18.63 12.47
CA ALA A 400 -6.10 -17.80 11.39
C ALA A 400 -7.19 -18.53 10.59
N ASP A 401 -8.07 -17.76 9.97
CA ASP A 401 -9.06 -18.25 9.01
C ASP A 401 -8.37 -18.93 7.80
N ASP A 402 -9.01 -19.93 7.22
CA ASP A 402 -8.44 -20.73 6.12
C ASP A 402 -8.11 -19.88 4.89
N THR A 403 -8.98 -18.93 4.53
CA THR A 403 -8.73 -17.99 3.42
C THR A 403 -7.51 -17.12 3.70
N LEU A 404 -7.38 -16.60 4.92
CA LEU A 404 -6.23 -15.81 5.34
C LEU A 404 -4.93 -16.62 5.28
N LYS A 405 -4.95 -17.89 5.75
CA LYS A 405 -3.80 -18.81 5.63
C LYS A 405 -3.35 -18.97 4.18
N LYS A 406 -4.30 -19.27 3.29
CA LYS A 406 -4.02 -19.44 1.85
C LYS A 406 -3.51 -18.15 1.22
N THR A 407 -4.06 -17.01 1.61
CA THR A 407 -3.64 -15.69 1.09
C THR A 407 -2.24 -15.33 1.52
N LEU A 408 -1.89 -15.53 2.79
CA LEU A 408 -0.53 -15.29 3.29
C LEU A 408 0.48 -16.20 2.59
N LYS A 409 0.15 -17.47 2.36
CA LYS A 409 1.03 -18.39 1.61
C LYS A 409 1.25 -17.92 0.16
N ALA A 410 0.19 -17.55 -0.55
CA ALA A 410 0.30 -17.03 -1.92
C ALA A 410 1.09 -15.71 -1.98
N GLY A 411 0.92 -14.84 -0.97
CA GLY A 411 1.68 -13.60 -0.85
C GLY A 411 3.16 -13.84 -0.58
N ILE A 412 3.51 -14.75 0.33
CA ILE A 412 4.90 -15.12 0.64
C ILE A 412 5.56 -15.80 -0.57
N GLU A 413 4.86 -16.69 -1.25
CA GLU A 413 5.33 -17.28 -2.50
C GLU A 413 5.67 -16.18 -3.51
N THR A 414 4.78 -15.21 -3.69
CA THR A 414 5.01 -14.06 -4.59
C THR A 414 6.26 -13.28 -4.20
N VAL A 415 6.40 -12.91 -2.92
CA VAL A 415 7.57 -12.15 -2.41
C VAL A 415 8.88 -12.91 -2.60
N SER A 416 8.83 -14.25 -2.48
CA SER A 416 10.01 -15.11 -2.54
C SER A 416 10.45 -15.46 -3.96
N THR A 417 9.54 -15.43 -4.93
CA THR A 417 9.78 -15.97 -6.29
C THR A 417 9.74 -14.91 -7.40
N ARG A 418 9.14 -13.73 -7.14
CA ARG A 418 8.93 -12.71 -8.16
C ARG A 418 9.63 -11.40 -7.82
N GLU A 419 9.96 -10.61 -8.84
CA GLU A 419 10.32 -9.21 -8.64
C GLU A 419 9.11 -8.45 -8.11
N LEU A 420 9.31 -7.66 -7.06
CA LEU A 420 8.29 -6.76 -6.54
C LEU A 420 8.53 -5.36 -7.10
N TYR A 421 7.49 -4.77 -7.68
CA TYR A 421 7.59 -3.48 -8.33
C TYR A 421 6.44 -2.54 -7.96
N THR A 422 6.76 -1.26 -7.87
CA THR A 422 5.83 -0.14 -7.87
C THR A 422 6.49 1.03 -8.62
N SER A 423 5.69 1.94 -9.19
CA SER A 423 6.24 3.14 -9.84
C SER A 423 6.99 4.01 -8.85
N SER A 424 8.09 4.61 -9.28
CA SER A 424 8.76 5.67 -8.53
C SER A 424 7.81 6.84 -8.30
N ALA A 425 7.89 7.48 -7.14
CA ALA A 425 7.05 8.61 -6.79
C ALA A 425 7.46 9.88 -7.55
N PHE A 426 6.47 10.68 -7.94
CA PHE A 426 6.67 12.00 -8.56
C PHE A 426 5.48 12.93 -8.23
N ALA A 427 5.63 14.23 -8.50
CA ALA A 427 4.70 15.26 -8.03
C ALA A 427 3.23 15.04 -8.45
N GLN A 428 2.99 14.49 -9.64
CA GLN A 428 1.65 14.20 -10.18
C GLN A 428 1.33 12.70 -10.17
N GLY A 429 2.08 11.91 -9.42
CA GLY A 429 1.96 10.44 -9.41
C GLY A 429 0.57 9.97 -9.01
N TRP A 430 -0.05 10.62 -8.03
CA TRP A 430 -1.42 10.32 -7.62
C TRP A 430 -2.44 10.57 -8.74
N ASP A 431 -2.38 11.72 -9.39
CA ASP A 431 -3.32 12.09 -10.46
C ASP A 431 -3.14 11.17 -11.68
N ALA A 432 -1.90 10.89 -12.07
CA ALA A 432 -1.60 9.93 -13.13
C ALA A 432 -2.13 8.53 -12.82
N ARG A 433 -2.04 8.10 -11.56
CA ARG A 433 -2.62 6.83 -11.10
C ARG A 433 -4.15 6.82 -11.18
N GLN A 434 -4.82 7.95 -10.91
CA GLN A 434 -6.28 8.06 -11.07
C GLN A 434 -6.68 7.90 -12.55
N ILE A 435 -5.94 8.52 -13.48
CA ILE A 435 -6.19 8.33 -14.92
C ILE A 435 -6.06 6.85 -15.29
N LEU A 436 -4.98 6.16 -14.89
CA LEU A 436 -4.81 4.72 -15.14
C LEU A 436 -5.90 3.86 -14.47
N THR A 437 -6.44 4.30 -13.34
CA THR A 437 -7.50 3.56 -12.63
C THR A 437 -8.80 3.61 -13.41
N TYR A 438 -9.20 4.79 -13.91
CA TYR A 438 -10.56 5.00 -14.41
C TYR A 438 -10.66 4.95 -15.93
N SER A 439 -9.63 5.32 -16.70
CA SER A 439 -9.70 5.43 -18.16
C SER A 439 -10.19 4.14 -18.84
N LEU A 440 -9.67 2.99 -18.45
CA LEU A 440 -10.05 1.70 -19.04
C LEU A 440 -11.26 1.08 -18.36
N SER A 441 -11.33 1.13 -17.03
CA SER A 441 -12.42 0.50 -16.28
C SER A 441 -13.77 1.19 -16.50
N ASP A 442 -13.79 2.51 -16.56
CA ASP A 442 -15.02 3.27 -16.82
C ASP A 442 -15.48 3.06 -18.27
N ARG A 443 -14.55 3.14 -19.23
CA ARG A 443 -14.85 2.85 -20.64
C ARG A 443 -15.45 1.45 -20.82
N ALA A 444 -14.82 0.44 -20.24
CA ALA A 444 -15.30 -0.94 -20.34
C ALA A 444 -16.71 -1.12 -19.74
N ARG A 445 -16.98 -0.47 -18.60
CA ARG A 445 -18.28 -0.52 -17.93
C ARG A 445 -19.37 0.19 -18.72
N GLU A 446 -19.09 1.40 -19.19
CA GLU A 446 -20.02 2.19 -19.98
C GLU A 446 -20.39 1.48 -21.29
N ASP A 447 -19.40 1.03 -22.03
CA ASP A 447 -19.60 0.33 -23.29
C ASP A 447 -20.34 -1.01 -23.08
N ARG A 448 -20.04 -1.75 -22.01
CA ARG A 448 -20.78 -2.96 -21.67
C ARG A 448 -22.26 -2.67 -21.37
N GLN A 449 -22.56 -1.59 -20.67
CA GLN A 449 -23.94 -1.17 -20.42
C GLN A 449 -24.68 -0.85 -21.72
N GLU A 450 -24.06 -0.11 -22.65
CA GLU A 450 -24.66 0.19 -23.97
C GLU A 450 -24.90 -1.08 -24.79
N ILE A 451 -23.96 -2.05 -24.73
CA ILE A 451 -24.13 -3.35 -25.37
C ILE A 451 -25.32 -4.11 -24.78
N GLU A 452 -25.47 -4.14 -23.45
CA GLU A 452 -26.60 -4.80 -22.78
C GLU A 452 -27.94 -4.16 -23.14
N GLU A 453 -28.01 -2.84 -23.23
CA GLU A 453 -29.20 -2.12 -23.70
C GLU A 453 -29.53 -2.46 -25.17
N SER A 454 -28.52 -2.58 -26.02
CA SER A 454 -28.64 -2.99 -27.40
C SER A 454 -29.17 -4.43 -27.55
N LEU A 455 -28.61 -5.37 -26.76
CA LEU A 455 -29.08 -6.75 -26.71
C LEU A 455 -30.54 -6.83 -26.23
N ALA A 456 -30.90 -6.10 -25.19
CA ALA A 456 -32.24 -6.02 -24.67
C ALA A 456 -33.25 -5.46 -25.67
N SER A 457 -32.81 -4.64 -26.63
CA SER A 457 -33.63 -4.11 -27.74
C SER A 457 -33.73 -5.06 -28.94
N GLY A 458 -33.06 -6.23 -28.88
CA GLY A 458 -33.15 -7.27 -29.90
C GLY A 458 -32.02 -7.25 -30.95
N THR A 459 -30.97 -6.46 -30.74
CA THR A 459 -29.76 -6.49 -31.58
C THR A 459 -29.04 -7.85 -31.36
N SER A 460 -28.46 -8.41 -32.39
CA SER A 460 -27.64 -9.62 -32.23
C SER A 460 -26.38 -9.36 -31.40
N TYR A 461 -25.88 -10.38 -30.74
CA TYR A 461 -24.66 -10.25 -29.92
C TYR A 461 -23.46 -9.74 -30.73
N GLU A 462 -23.28 -10.27 -31.94
CA GLU A 462 -22.21 -9.86 -32.85
C GLU A 462 -22.36 -8.37 -33.28
N ASP A 463 -23.57 -7.94 -33.66
CA ASP A 463 -23.83 -6.58 -34.09
C ASP A 463 -23.70 -5.58 -32.93
N ALA A 464 -24.10 -5.97 -31.73
CA ALA A 464 -23.97 -5.14 -30.52
C ALA A 464 -22.51 -4.89 -30.14
N LEU A 465 -21.64 -5.89 -30.34
CA LEU A 465 -20.20 -5.80 -30.03
C LEU A 465 -19.36 -5.14 -31.12
N ALA A 466 -19.78 -5.24 -32.38
CA ALA A 466 -18.98 -4.82 -33.54
C ALA A 466 -18.42 -3.39 -33.45
N PRO A 467 -19.14 -2.36 -32.97
CA PRO A 467 -18.62 -0.99 -32.87
C PRO A 467 -17.42 -0.87 -31.90
N TYR A 468 -17.38 -1.68 -30.85
CA TYR A 468 -16.43 -1.58 -29.73
C TYR A 468 -15.17 -2.42 -29.92
N LEU A 469 -15.15 -3.32 -30.92
CA LEU A 469 -14.05 -4.25 -31.15
C LEU A 469 -13.20 -3.87 -32.38
N THR A 470 -13.28 -2.65 -32.86
CA THR A 470 -12.50 -2.15 -33.99
C THR A 470 -11.15 -1.60 -33.54
N ASP A 471 -10.15 -1.66 -34.43
CA ASP A 471 -8.85 -1.01 -34.17
C ASP A 471 -9.01 0.50 -34.00
N GLU A 472 -9.87 1.16 -34.77
CA GLU A 472 -10.16 2.60 -34.64
C GLU A 472 -10.71 2.95 -33.25
N TYR A 473 -11.55 2.09 -32.65
CA TYR A 473 -12.09 2.31 -31.32
C TYR A 473 -10.98 2.26 -30.24
N PHE A 474 -10.08 1.28 -30.33
CA PHE A 474 -8.91 1.19 -29.48
C PHE A 474 -7.99 2.39 -29.67
N GLU A 475 -7.62 2.76 -30.90
CA GLU A 475 -6.73 3.87 -31.20
C GLU A 475 -7.27 5.19 -30.63
N ASN A 476 -8.58 5.47 -30.75
CA ASN A 476 -9.20 6.66 -30.18
C ASN A 476 -9.07 6.71 -28.67
N TRP A 477 -9.40 5.62 -27.96
CA TRP A 477 -9.24 5.57 -26.51
C TRP A 477 -7.77 5.67 -26.09
N TYR A 478 -6.87 5.03 -26.83
CA TYR A 478 -5.43 5.07 -26.55
C TYR A 478 -4.87 6.50 -26.65
N GLU A 479 -5.18 7.21 -27.71
CA GLU A 479 -4.71 8.59 -27.92
C GLU A 479 -5.33 9.57 -26.90
N GLU A 480 -6.61 9.40 -26.54
CA GLU A 480 -7.26 10.17 -25.48
C GLU A 480 -6.55 9.97 -24.13
N THR A 481 -6.37 8.73 -23.70
CA THR A 481 -5.73 8.38 -22.42
C THR A 481 -4.28 8.86 -22.38
N LYS A 482 -3.53 8.68 -23.47
CA LYS A 482 -2.16 9.15 -23.60
C LYS A 482 -2.06 10.67 -23.45
N ALA A 483 -2.95 11.40 -24.12
CA ALA A 483 -2.98 12.87 -24.03
C ALA A 483 -3.29 13.34 -22.59
N GLU A 484 -4.22 12.70 -21.89
CA GLU A 484 -4.52 12.99 -20.49
C GLU A 484 -3.30 12.77 -19.58
N LEU A 485 -2.58 11.64 -19.76
CA LEU A 485 -1.36 11.34 -19.02
C LEU A 485 -0.24 12.34 -19.33
N GLU A 486 -0.06 12.71 -20.61
CA GLU A 486 0.92 13.72 -21.02
C GLU A 486 0.62 15.10 -20.45
N ASP A 487 -0.66 15.47 -20.33
CA ASP A 487 -1.07 16.75 -19.74
C ASP A 487 -0.91 16.74 -18.22
N CYS A 488 -1.17 15.60 -17.57
CA CYS A 488 -1.03 15.43 -16.14
C CYS A 488 0.41 15.60 -15.65
N ILE A 489 1.40 15.08 -16.41
CA ILE A 489 2.82 15.09 -15.99
C ILE A 489 3.60 16.34 -16.41
N LYS A 490 2.97 17.34 -17.06
CA LYS A 490 3.60 18.62 -17.44
C LYS A 490 3.76 19.54 -16.24
#